data_7605a1fc305408504a51db81ef89f39c
#
_entry.id   7605a1fc305408504a51db81ef89f39c
#
_cell.length_a   1.000
_cell.length_b   1.000
_cell.length_c   1.000
_cell.angle_alpha   90.00
_cell.angle_beta   90.00
_cell.angle_gamma   90.00
#
_symmetry.space_group_name_H-M   'P 1'
#
loop_
_entity.id
_entity.type
_entity.pdbx_description
1 polymer ?
#
loop_
_entity_poly.entity_id
_entity_poly.type
_entity_poly.pdbx_seq_one_letter_code
_entity_poly.pdbx_strand_id
1 'polypeptide(L)'
;MNLNLDEIQEMWEKDAKMDRDNLHEESLNIPSLHAKYFELYNTIFLLRKKAEQQRKNIRHERYEYFSGKADPDVYVENPFPKKIRDKDTMQKYMDADDKLSNSSLKIDYYDTMLVYLESILKVIQNRTFQIKNAIEFMRFNSGLG
;
A
#
# COMPACT_ATOMS: atom_id res chain seq x y z
N MET A 1 -6.24 0.50 12.85
CA MET A 1 -5.23 -0.58 12.75
C MET A 1 -4.03 -0.06 11.98
N ASN A 2 -2.89 0.06 12.63
CA ASN A 2 -1.66 0.53 11.98
C ASN A 2 -0.84 -0.65 11.48
N LEU A 3 -1.35 -1.32 10.45
CA LEU A 3 -0.57 -2.37 9.80
C LEU A 3 0.50 -1.74 8.92
N ASN A 4 1.73 -2.19 9.11
CA ASN A 4 2.85 -1.82 8.24
C ASN A 4 3.18 -2.98 7.29
N LEU A 5 4.04 -2.69 6.32
CA LEU A 5 4.43 -3.68 5.32
C LEU A 5 5.07 -4.92 5.95
N ASP A 6 5.92 -4.73 6.97
CA ASP A 6 6.60 -5.83 7.64
C ASP A 6 5.61 -6.79 8.31
N GLU A 7 4.58 -6.26 8.96
CA GLU A 7 3.53 -7.06 9.59
C GLU A 7 2.75 -7.88 8.56
N ILE A 8 2.43 -7.29 7.42
CA ILE A 8 1.74 -7.98 6.32
C ILE A 8 2.63 -9.11 5.77
N GLN A 9 3.91 -8.84 5.59
CA GLN A 9 4.88 -9.83 5.11
C GLN A 9 4.99 -11.00 6.09
N GLU A 10 5.07 -10.75 7.38
CA GLU A 10 5.10 -11.78 8.41
C GLU A 10 3.83 -12.64 8.42
N MET A 11 2.66 -11.99 8.30
CA MET A 11 1.38 -12.70 8.20
C MET A 11 1.36 -13.62 7.00
N TRP A 12 1.79 -13.12 5.85
CA TRP A 12 1.77 -13.90 4.61
C TRP A 12 2.78 -15.05 4.62
N GLU A 13 3.95 -14.87 5.22
CA GLU A 13 4.91 -15.97 5.38
C GLU A 13 4.29 -17.18 6.08
N LYS A 14 3.45 -16.94 7.08
CA LYS A 14 2.72 -18.00 7.79
C LYS A 14 1.59 -18.57 6.93
N ASP A 15 0.79 -17.70 6.34
CA ASP A 15 -0.40 -18.09 5.57
C ASP A 15 -0.05 -18.69 4.20
N ALA A 16 1.15 -18.42 3.69
CA ALA A 16 1.62 -18.97 2.41
C ALA A 16 1.88 -20.46 2.49
N LYS A 17 2.17 -21.00 3.67
CA LYS A 17 2.44 -22.41 3.86
C LYS A 17 1.16 -23.21 3.76
N MET A 18 1.21 -24.32 3.01
CA MET A 18 0.11 -25.27 2.92
C MET A 18 0.53 -26.61 3.52
N ASP A 19 -0.39 -27.22 4.27
CA ASP A 19 -0.20 -28.54 4.84
C ASP A 19 -0.59 -29.60 3.79
N ARG A 20 0.42 -30.31 3.29
CA ARG A 20 0.21 -31.35 2.26
C ARG A 20 -0.64 -32.53 2.77
N ASP A 21 -0.72 -32.72 4.07
CA ASP A 21 -1.50 -33.81 4.69
C ASP A 21 -2.96 -33.44 4.90
N ASN A 22 -3.32 -32.16 4.73
CA ASN A 22 -4.67 -31.62 4.90
C ASN A 22 -5.10 -30.74 3.71
N LEU A 23 -4.87 -31.22 2.49
CA LEU A 23 -5.18 -30.44 1.28
C LEU A 23 -6.67 -30.14 1.14
N HIS A 24 -7.54 -31.02 1.63
CA HIS A 24 -8.99 -30.77 1.62
C HIS A 24 -9.33 -29.54 2.47
N GLU A 25 -8.79 -29.45 3.69
CA GLU A 25 -8.99 -28.30 4.56
C GLU A 25 -8.38 -27.02 3.97
N GLU A 26 -7.21 -27.13 3.38
CA GLU A 26 -6.57 -26.00 2.69
C GLU A 26 -7.44 -25.46 1.55
N SER A 27 -8.08 -26.38 0.79
CA SER A 27 -9.01 -26.01 -0.29
C SER A 27 -10.24 -25.27 0.24
N LEU A 28 -10.84 -25.75 1.32
CA LEU A 28 -12.02 -25.13 1.94
C LEU A 28 -11.70 -23.77 2.56
N ASN A 29 -10.45 -23.54 2.94
CA ASN A 29 -10.01 -22.29 3.58
C ASN A 29 -9.68 -21.17 2.56
N ILE A 30 -9.65 -21.46 1.28
CA ILE A 30 -9.29 -20.47 0.24
C ILE A 30 -10.17 -19.20 0.31
N PRO A 31 -11.51 -19.29 0.37
CA PRO A 31 -12.33 -18.08 0.42
C PRO A 31 -12.08 -17.22 1.66
N SER A 32 -11.87 -17.86 2.79
CA SER A 32 -11.58 -17.18 4.06
C SER A 32 -10.25 -16.43 4.00
N LEU A 33 -9.23 -17.07 3.44
CA LEU A 33 -7.90 -16.46 3.27
C LEU A 33 -7.96 -15.29 2.28
N HIS A 34 -8.69 -15.45 1.19
CA HIS A 34 -8.90 -14.38 0.22
C HIS A 34 -9.59 -13.17 0.88
N ALA A 35 -10.64 -13.40 1.66
CA ALA A 35 -11.37 -12.35 2.36
C ALA A 35 -10.46 -11.57 3.31
N LYS A 36 -9.59 -12.25 4.03
CA LYS A 36 -8.62 -11.63 4.96
C LYS A 36 -7.72 -10.62 4.25
N TYR A 37 -7.09 -11.02 3.15
CA TYR A 37 -6.16 -10.17 2.41
C TYR A 37 -6.86 -9.12 1.56
N PHE A 38 -8.04 -9.43 1.06
CA PHE A 38 -8.85 -8.46 0.31
C PHE A 38 -9.34 -7.32 1.21
N GLU A 39 -9.72 -7.62 2.44
CA GLU A 39 -10.08 -6.62 3.44
C GLU A 39 -8.89 -5.68 3.75
N LEU A 40 -7.69 -6.24 3.91
CA LEU A 40 -6.47 -5.44 4.09
C LEU A 40 -6.22 -4.55 2.88
N TYR A 41 -6.36 -5.09 1.69
CA TYR A 41 -6.22 -4.33 0.44
C TYR A 41 -7.16 -3.11 0.43
N ASN A 42 -8.42 -3.33 0.73
CA ASN A 42 -9.42 -2.26 0.74
C ASN A 42 -9.10 -1.20 1.81
N THR A 43 -8.66 -1.62 2.97
CA THR A 43 -8.27 -0.70 4.05
C THR A 43 -7.11 0.20 3.61
N ILE A 44 -6.07 -0.38 3.03
CA ILE A 44 -4.90 0.36 2.54
C ILE A 44 -5.29 1.27 1.37
N PHE A 45 -6.14 0.78 0.47
CA PHE A 45 -6.63 1.57 -0.66
C PHE A 45 -7.33 2.86 -0.19
N LEU A 46 -8.18 2.75 0.83
CA LEU A 46 -8.88 3.91 1.40
C LEU A 46 -7.91 4.86 2.13
N LEU A 47 -6.91 4.32 2.83
CA LEU A 47 -5.87 5.14 3.45
C LEU A 47 -5.05 5.90 2.41
N ARG A 48 -4.77 5.26 1.27
CA ARG A 48 -4.10 5.91 0.15
C ARG A 48 -4.92 7.08 -0.41
N LYS A 49 -6.22 6.88 -0.57
CA LYS A 49 -7.14 7.95 -1.01
C LYS A 49 -7.12 9.15 -0.06
N LYS A 50 -7.13 8.88 1.24
CA LYS A 50 -7.02 9.92 2.25
C LYS A 50 -5.67 10.65 2.17
N ALA A 51 -4.59 9.91 1.97
CA ALA A 51 -3.25 10.48 1.83
C ALA A 51 -3.13 11.36 0.58
N GLU A 52 -3.76 10.98 -0.53
CA GLU A 52 -3.84 11.81 -1.74
C GLU A 52 -4.53 13.15 -1.46
N GLN A 53 -5.65 13.12 -0.73
CA GLN A 53 -6.35 14.34 -0.38
C GLN A 53 -5.51 15.24 0.54
N GLN A 54 -4.83 14.65 1.52
CA GLN A 54 -3.91 15.37 2.41
C GLN A 54 -2.76 16.00 1.63
N ARG A 55 -2.22 15.29 0.64
CA ARG A 55 -1.15 15.82 -0.22
C ARG A 55 -1.61 17.04 -1.01
N LYS A 56 -2.81 17.00 -1.55
CA LYS A 56 -3.40 18.15 -2.26
C LYS A 56 -3.51 19.37 -1.34
N ASN A 57 -3.96 19.16 -0.12
CA ASN A 57 -4.07 20.23 0.88
C ASN A 57 -2.70 20.80 1.25
N ILE A 58 -1.72 19.94 1.49
CA ILE A 58 -0.34 20.35 1.79
C ILE A 58 0.25 21.12 0.62
N ARG A 59 0.04 20.66 -0.61
CA ARG A 59 0.51 21.34 -1.81
C ARG A 59 -0.05 22.76 -1.89
N HIS A 60 -1.34 22.94 -1.64
CA HIS A 60 -1.99 24.24 -1.63
C HIS A 60 -1.39 25.14 -0.55
N GLU A 61 -1.26 24.64 0.67
CA GLU A 61 -0.68 25.39 1.80
C GLU A 61 0.75 25.83 1.50
N ARG A 62 1.58 24.96 0.94
CA ARG A 62 2.97 25.29 0.60
C ARG A 62 3.05 26.29 -0.54
N TYR A 63 2.17 26.17 -1.53
CA TYR A 63 2.08 27.14 -2.61
C TYR A 63 1.73 28.53 -2.07
N GLU A 64 0.72 28.64 -1.21
CA GLU A 64 0.33 29.89 -0.57
C GLU A 64 1.48 30.47 0.27
N TYR A 65 2.18 29.62 1.01
CA TYR A 65 3.34 30.03 1.82
C TYR A 65 4.44 30.64 0.95
N PHE A 66 4.85 29.97 -0.11
CA PHE A 66 5.93 30.44 -0.98
C PHE A 66 5.55 31.68 -1.80
N SER A 67 4.26 31.84 -2.10
CA SER A 67 3.77 33.01 -2.85
C SER A 67 3.47 34.24 -1.98
N GLY A 68 3.63 34.12 -0.66
CA GLY A 68 3.38 35.20 0.28
C GLY A 68 1.91 35.42 0.64
N LYS A 69 1.05 34.45 0.34
CA LYS A 69 -0.41 34.54 0.54
C LYS A 69 -0.93 33.79 1.76
N ALA A 70 -0.06 33.12 2.50
CA ALA A 70 -0.47 32.46 3.75
C ALA A 70 -0.83 33.47 4.83
N ASP A 71 -1.52 33.01 5.88
CA ASP A 71 -1.88 33.85 7.01
C ASP A 71 -0.62 34.44 7.67
N PRO A 72 -0.69 35.69 8.18
CA PRO A 72 0.46 36.34 8.81
C PRO A 72 1.10 35.51 9.93
N ASP A 73 0.31 34.77 10.69
CA ASP A 73 0.80 33.92 11.80
C ASP A 73 1.79 32.85 11.33
N VAL A 74 1.60 32.35 10.12
CA VAL A 74 2.50 31.35 9.53
C VAL A 74 3.91 31.92 9.37
N TYR A 75 4.02 33.17 8.94
CA TYR A 75 5.33 33.84 8.74
C TYR A 75 5.98 34.26 10.04
N VAL A 76 5.22 34.43 11.12
CA VAL A 76 5.77 34.66 12.46
C VAL A 76 6.54 33.45 12.94
N GLU A 77 5.98 32.26 12.77
CA GLU A 77 6.61 30.97 13.16
C GLU A 77 7.71 30.54 12.18
N ASN A 78 7.45 30.70 10.89
CA ASN A 78 8.36 30.28 9.83
C ASN A 78 8.55 31.43 8.84
N PRO A 79 9.49 32.34 9.09
CA PRO A 79 9.73 33.47 8.19
C PRO A 79 10.18 33.02 6.80
N PHE A 80 9.60 33.65 5.79
CA PHE A 80 9.99 33.45 4.40
C PHE A 80 10.00 34.83 3.72
N PRO A 81 11.18 35.46 3.57
CA PRO A 81 11.28 36.83 3.10
C PRO A 81 11.02 37.06 1.63
N LYS A 82 10.90 35.96 0.86
CA LYS A 82 10.66 36.02 -0.59
C LYS A 82 9.18 35.85 -0.88
N LYS A 83 8.76 36.35 -2.06
CA LYS A 83 7.44 36.09 -2.65
C LYS A 83 7.67 35.57 -4.04
N ILE A 84 7.54 34.27 -4.22
CA ILE A 84 7.80 33.64 -5.50
C ILE A 84 6.57 33.79 -6.40
N ARG A 85 6.78 34.29 -7.59
CA ARG A 85 5.70 34.55 -8.56
C ARG A 85 5.86 33.80 -9.87
N ASP A 86 7.09 33.46 -10.25
CA ASP A 86 7.32 32.73 -11.49
C ASP A 86 7.21 31.22 -11.27
N LYS A 87 6.73 30.56 -12.31
CA LYS A 87 6.42 29.11 -12.28
C LYS A 87 7.64 28.24 -12.04
N ASP A 88 8.76 28.56 -12.70
CA ASP A 88 9.97 27.73 -12.64
C ASP A 88 10.60 27.77 -11.24
N THR A 89 10.69 28.95 -10.63
CA THR A 89 11.22 29.09 -9.28
C THR A 89 10.27 28.41 -8.27
N MET A 90 8.96 28.59 -8.43
CA MET A 90 7.97 27.93 -7.58
C MET A 90 8.11 26.42 -7.62
N GLN A 91 8.30 25.85 -8.81
CA GLN A 91 8.47 24.40 -8.97
C GLN A 91 9.69 23.89 -8.19
N LYS A 92 10.80 24.62 -8.23
CA LYS A 92 12.02 24.26 -7.48
C LYS A 92 11.78 24.23 -5.97
N TYR A 93 11.11 25.24 -5.44
CA TYR A 93 10.79 25.28 -4.01
C TYR A 93 9.80 24.21 -3.60
N MET A 94 8.79 23.96 -4.43
CA MET A 94 7.80 22.90 -4.18
C MET A 94 8.47 21.52 -4.19
N ASP A 95 9.35 21.24 -5.15
CA ASP A 95 10.07 19.98 -5.26
C ASP A 95 11.01 19.73 -4.08
N ALA A 96 11.58 20.79 -3.53
CA ALA A 96 12.50 20.70 -2.39
C ALA A 96 11.79 20.75 -1.03
N ASP A 97 10.48 20.95 -1.02
CA ASP A 97 9.72 21.09 0.22
C ASP A 97 9.57 19.76 0.96
N ASP A 98 10.00 19.71 2.23
CA ASP A 98 9.98 18.48 3.01
C ASP A 98 8.57 17.97 3.31
N LYS A 99 7.63 18.88 3.61
CA LYS A 99 6.25 18.50 3.92
C LYS A 99 5.58 17.84 2.70
N LEU A 100 5.78 18.44 1.53
CA LEU A 100 5.23 17.90 0.29
C LEU A 100 5.89 16.59 -0.09
N SER A 101 7.21 16.49 0.04
CA SER A 101 7.99 15.27 -0.22
C SER A 101 7.54 14.13 0.70
N ASN A 102 7.38 14.39 1.99
CA ASN A 102 6.93 13.39 2.96
C ASN A 102 5.52 12.90 2.65
N SER A 103 4.63 13.77 2.19
CA SER A 103 3.28 13.36 1.80
C SER A 103 3.31 12.46 0.56
N SER A 104 4.22 12.72 -0.38
CA SER A 104 4.41 11.86 -1.57
C SER A 104 4.99 10.49 -1.19
N LEU A 105 5.97 10.46 -0.29
CA LEU A 105 6.55 9.20 0.20
C LEU A 105 5.51 8.33 0.92
N LYS A 106 4.60 8.94 1.63
CA LYS A 106 3.49 8.21 2.29
C LYS A 106 2.59 7.52 1.27
N ILE A 107 2.26 8.20 0.17
CA ILE A 107 1.48 7.62 -0.93
C ILE A 107 2.24 6.46 -1.57
N ASP A 108 3.54 6.64 -1.84
CA ASP A 108 4.40 5.60 -2.41
C ASP A 108 4.48 4.36 -1.51
N TYR A 109 4.51 4.57 -0.20
CA TYR A 109 4.48 3.48 0.77
C TYR A 109 3.18 2.67 0.68
N TYR A 110 2.03 3.35 0.61
CA TYR A 110 0.75 2.67 0.42
C TYR A 110 0.69 1.94 -0.92
N ASP A 111 1.24 2.52 -1.99
CA ASP A 111 1.31 1.86 -3.30
C ASP A 111 2.12 0.57 -3.22
N THR A 112 3.24 0.58 -2.50
CA THR A 112 4.08 -0.61 -2.30
C THR A 112 3.30 -1.70 -1.55
N MET A 113 2.56 -1.33 -0.51
CA MET A 113 1.69 -2.26 0.22
C MET A 113 0.61 -2.86 -0.67
N LEU A 114 -0.03 -2.03 -1.51
CA LEU A 114 -1.08 -2.49 -2.42
C LEU A 114 -0.54 -3.48 -3.46
N VAL A 115 0.62 -3.21 -4.03
CA VAL A 115 1.26 -4.12 -4.98
C VAL A 115 1.56 -5.46 -4.32
N TYR A 116 2.07 -5.43 -3.09
CA TYR A 116 2.34 -6.65 -2.32
C TYR A 116 1.06 -7.45 -2.06
N LEU A 117 -0.02 -6.78 -1.63
CA LEU A 117 -1.31 -7.40 -1.38
C LEU A 117 -1.94 -7.98 -2.66
N GLU A 118 -1.81 -7.29 -3.79
CA GLU A 118 -2.25 -7.82 -5.08
C GLU A 118 -1.54 -9.11 -5.43
N SER A 119 -0.23 -9.17 -5.18
CA SER A 119 0.57 -10.37 -5.40
C SER A 119 0.08 -11.54 -4.53
N ILE A 120 -0.21 -11.28 -3.25
CA ILE A 120 -0.79 -12.28 -2.34
C ILE A 120 -2.12 -12.80 -2.88
N LEU A 121 -3.01 -11.90 -3.28
CA LEU A 121 -4.33 -12.26 -3.78
C LEU A 121 -4.24 -13.15 -5.02
N LYS A 122 -3.30 -12.89 -5.91
CA LYS A 122 -3.05 -13.72 -7.09
C LYS A 122 -2.59 -15.13 -6.71
N VAL A 123 -1.69 -15.23 -5.74
CA VAL A 123 -1.20 -16.53 -5.24
C VAL A 123 -2.36 -17.32 -4.61
N ILE A 124 -3.21 -16.66 -3.83
CA ILE A 124 -4.38 -17.30 -3.20
C ILE A 124 -5.33 -17.81 -4.28
N GLN A 125 -5.63 -17.02 -5.30
CA GLN A 125 -6.49 -17.43 -6.41
C GLN A 125 -5.93 -18.66 -7.14
N ASN A 126 -4.61 -18.77 -7.22
CA ASN A 126 -3.96 -19.90 -7.88
C ASN A 126 -3.89 -21.17 -7.02
N ARG A 127 -4.24 -21.11 -5.75
CA ARG A 127 -4.20 -22.26 -4.83
C ARG A 127 -5.07 -23.42 -5.30
N THR A 128 -6.19 -23.14 -5.92
CA THR A 128 -7.08 -24.19 -6.46
C THR A 128 -6.31 -25.10 -7.42
N PHE A 129 -5.54 -24.51 -8.33
CA PHE A 129 -4.71 -25.28 -9.27
C PHE A 129 -3.56 -25.98 -8.58
N GLN A 130 -2.91 -25.34 -7.64
CA GLN A 130 -1.82 -25.96 -6.87
C GLN A 130 -2.28 -27.18 -6.10
N ILE A 131 -3.42 -27.08 -5.43
CA ILE A 131 -3.99 -28.18 -4.64
C ILE A 131 -4.40 -29.31 -5.58
N LYS A 132 -5.05 -29.00 -6.70
CA LYS A 132 -5.42 -29.96 -7.71
C LYS A 132 -4.20 -30.72 -8.24
N ASN A 133 -3.16 -29.99 -8.60
CA ASN A 133 -1.91 -30.59 -9.10
C ASN A 133 -1.24 -31.48 -8.06
N ALA A 134 -1.22 -31.03 -6.80
CA ALA A 134 -0.65 -31.80 -5.70
C ALA A 134 -1.40 -33.13 -5.49
N ILE A 135 -2.73 -33.12 -5.55
CA ILE A 135 -3.57 -34.31 -5.43
C ILE A 135 -3.33 -35.25 -6.59
N GLU A 136 -3.28 -34.77 -7.83
CA GLU A 136 -2.98 -35.58 -9.01
C GLU A 136 -1.62 -36.26 -8.92
N PHE A 137 -0.60 -35.51 -8.46
CA PHE A 137 0.74 -36.06 -8.25
C PHE A 137 0.76 -37.16 -7.19
N MET A 138 0.05 -36.97 -6.08
CA MET A 138 -0.06 -37.99 -5.02
C MET A 138 -0.77 -39.24 -5.52
N ARG A 139 -1.83 -39.09 -6.29
CA ARG A 139 -2.54 -40.22 -6.93
C ARG A 139 -1.65 -40.99 -7.90
N PHE A 140 -0.91 -40.29 -8.71
CA PHE A 140 0.05 -40.89 -9.64
C PHE A 140 1.09 -41.74 -8.90
N ASN A 141 1.68 -41.18 -7.84
CA ASN A 141 2.69 -41.87 -7.02
C ASN A 141 2.13 -43.07 -6.27
N SER A 142 0.85 -43.07 -5.93
CA SER A 142 0.18 -44.20 -5.26
C SER A 142 -0.36 -45.25 -6.22
N GLY A 143 -0.19 -45.06 -7.54
CA GLY A 143 -0.68 -45.98 -8.57
C GLY A 143 -2.18 -45.93 -8.83
N LEU A 144 -2.87 -44.91 -8.34
CA LEU A 144 -4.33 -44.74 -8.50
C LEU A 144 -4.72 -43.87 -9.71
N GLY A 145 -3.73 -43.37 -10.41
CA GLY A 145 -3.94 -42.49 -11.57
C GLY A 145 -4.09 -43.18 -12.91
#